data_d813064d6c94644ec21e03ab5d6d6a98
#
_entry.id   d813064d6c94644ec21e03ab5d6d6a98
#
_cell.length_a   1.000
_cell.length_b   1.000
_cell.length_c   1.000
_cell.angle_alpha   90.00
_cell.angle_beta   90.00
_cell.angle_gamma   90.00
#
_symmetry.space_group_name_H-M   'P 1'
#
loop_
_entity.id
_entity.type
_entity.pdbx_description
1 polymer ?
#
loop_
_entity_poly.entity_id
_entity_poly.type
_entity_poly.pdbx_seq_one_letter_code
_entity_poly.pdbx_strand_id
1 'polypeptide(L)'
;LGVQNLNAVLQETLNPAAFDKREVHFRQTVFREGDKVMQIKNNYNVVWKCYDCKSGKRYDEGLGVYNGDAGIILSIDNDAEQMRIAFDDGKIVDYDFSQLEELELAYAITIHKSQGSEYPVVILPVYSGPPMLMTRNLLYTAVTRAKQLVVLVGLRETVSAMIRNDKEVERYTGLAQRIRNLHDFIHGGGIE
;
A
#
# COMPACT_ATOMS: atom_id res chain seq x y z
N LEU A 1 -6.56 -17.13 -1.56
CA LEU A 1 -5.25 -16.65 -1.09
C LEU A 1 -5.38 -15.18 -0.74
N GLY A 2 -5.38 -14.83 0.56
CA GLY A 2 -5.38 -13.44 1.02
C GLY A 2 -3.97 -12.84 0.94
N VAL A 3 -3.86 -11.52 0.91
CA VAL A 3 -2.57 -10.79 0.89
C VAL A 3 -1.69 -11.18 2.09
N GLN A 4 -2.28 -11.41 3.26
CA GLN A 4 -1.54 -11.83 4.45
C GLN A 4 -0.83 -13.19 4.25
N ASN A 5 -1.54 -14.20 3.74
CA ASN A 5 -0.93 -15.49 3.44
C ASN A 5 0.14 -15.41 2.37
N LEU A 6 -0.09 -14.56 1.35
CA LEU A 6 0.88 -14.35 0.28
C LEU A 6 2.14 -13.67 0.82
N ASN A 7 2.00 -12.69 1.70
CA ASN A 7 3.13 -12.04 2.38
C ASN A 7 3.93 -13.05 3.22
N ALA A 8 3.27 -13.92 3.99
CA ALA A 8 3.96 -14.94 4.79
C ALA A 8 4.77 -15.91 3.92
N VAL A 9 4.18 -16.42 2.81
CA VAL A 9 4.88 -17.32 1.89
C VAL A 9 6.04 -16.61 1.20
N LEU A 10 5.85 -15.37 0.77
CA LEU A 10 6.90 -14.59 0.11
C LEU A 10 8.02 -14.21 1.08
N GLN A 11 7.71 -13.88 2.33
CA GLN A 11 8.69 -13.63 3.38
C GLN A 11 9.58 -14.86 3.57
N GLU A 12 9.00 -16.05 3.80
CA GLU A 12 9.76 -17.29 3.98
C GLU A 12 10.62 -17.67 2.76
N THR A 13 10.19 -17.26 1.55
CA THR A 13 10.92 -17.56 0.32
C THR A 13 12.04 -16.55 0.03
N LEU A 14 11.77 -15.26 0.26
CA LEU A 14 12.65 -14.15 -0.15
C LEU A 14 13.52 -13.63 0.99
N ASN A 15 13.05 -13.77 2.22
CA ASN A 15 13.76 -13.37 3.42
C ASN A 15 13.56 -14.43 4.53
N PRO A 16 14.06 -15.66 4.36
CA PRO A 16 13.89 -16.72 5.34
C PRO A 16 14.55 -16.36 6.68
N ALA A 17 14.05 -16.99 7.76
CA ALA A 17 14.65 -16.87 9.07
C ALA A 17 16.12 -17.32 9.02
N ALA A 18 17.00 -16.58 9.69
CA ALA A 18 18.41 -16.88 9.78
C ALA A 18 18.93 -16.49 11.17
N PHE A 19 19.97 -17.17 11.62
CA PHE A 19 20.50 -16.98 12.97
C PHE A 19 21.04 -15.57 13.25
N ASP A 20 21.44 -14.87 12.20
CA ASP A 20 21.98 -13.50 12.22
C ASP A 20 20.93 -12.40 12.05
N LYS A 21 19.65 -12.78 11.85
CA LYS A 21 18.54 -11.85 11.70
C LYS A 21 17.70 -11.79 12.95
N ARG A 22 17.43 -10.59 13.43
CA ARG A 22 16.51 -10.39 14.54
C ARG A 22 15.07 -10.32 14.03
N GLU A 23 14.16 -10.76 14.90
CA GLU A 23 12.73 -10.79 14.64
C GLU A 23 11.95 -10.17 15.79
N VAL A 24 10.79 -9.63 15.48
CA VAL A 24 9.80 -9.22 16.47
C VAL A 24 8.44 -9.76 16.10
N HIS A 25 7.75 -10.34 17.06
CA HIS A 25 6.39 -10.85 16.92
C HIS A 25 5.39 -9.78 17.33
N PHE A 26 4.57 -9.34 16.41
CA PHE A 26 3.49 -8.41 16.68
C PHE A 26 2.15 -8.98 16.20
N ARG A 27 1.28 -9.36 17.13
CA ARG A 27 0.01 -10.05 16.86
C ARG A 27 0.22 -11.33 16.05
N GLN A 28 -0.24 -11.37 14.79
CA GLN A 28 -0.11 -12.52 13.88
C GLN A 28 1.02 -12.34 12.85
N THR A 29 1.74 -11.24 12.91
CA THR A 29 2.82 -10.91 11.98
C THR A 29 4.15 -11.05 12.67
N VAL A 30 5.09 -11.67 11.99
CA VAL A 30 6.51 -11.67 12.36
C VAL A 30 7.21 -10.68 11.45
N PHE A 31 7.83 -9.66 12.03
CA PHE A 31 8.71 -8.76 11.30
C PHE A 31 10.16 -9.20 11.50
N ARG A 32 10.92 -9.21 10.44
CA ARG A 32 12.31 -9.69 10.38
C ARG A 32 13.21 -8.65 9.73
N GLU A 33 14.42 -8.51 10.17
CA GLU A 33 15.42 -7.68 9.48
C GLU A 33 15.53 -8.05 7.99
N GLY A 34 15.49 -7.04 7.12
CA GLY A 34 15.44 -7.20 5.67
C GLY A 34 14.03 -7.31 5.08
N ASP A 35 12.97 -7.36 5.90
CA ASP A 35 11.60 -7.40 5.39
C ASP A 35 11.20 -6.12 4.68
N LYS A 36 10.42 -6.29 3.62
CA LYS A 36 9.68 -5.19 2.98
C LYS A 36 8.43 -4.89 3.79
N VAL A 37 8.26 -3.63 4.15
CA VAL A 37 7.13 -3.13 4.92
C VAL A 37 6.51 -1.91 4.27
N MET A 38 5.27 -1.63 4.65
CA MET A 38 4.53 -0.44 4.21
C MET A 38 3.82 0.18 5.40
N GLN A 39 3.89 1.49 5.51
CA GLN A 39 3.06 2.29 6.41
C GLN A 39 1.61 2.22 5.97
N ILE A 40 0.69 1.92 6.89
CA ILE A 40 -0.74 1.74 6.58
C ILE A 40 -1.64 2.81 7.19
N LYS A 41 -1.05 3.73 7.94
CA LYS A 41 -1.73 4.89 8.55
C LYS A 41 -0.85 6.13 8.36
N ASN A 42 -1.47 7.32 8.26
CA ASN A 42 -0.69 8.55 8.33
C ASN A 42 -0.25 8.79 9.78
N ASN A 43 1.05 8.98 10.00
CA ASN A 43 1.58 9.39 11.28
C ASN A 43 2.42 10.67 11.11
N TYR A 44 1.85 11.79 11.51
CA TYR A 44 2.44 13.12 11.34
C TYR A 44 3.51 13.45 12.40
N ASN A 45 3.64 12.61 13.43
CA ASN A 45 4.51 12.87 14.58
C ASN A 45 5.83 12.07 14.52
N VAL A 46 5.92 11.11 13.63
CA VAL A 46 7.13 10.29 13.47
C VAL A 46 8.23 11.14 12.87
N VAL A 47 9.39 11.13 13.53
CA VAL A 47 10.59 11.85 13.06
C VAL A 47 11.32 10.96 12.06
N TRP A 48 11.59 11.50 10.89
CA TRP A 48 12.48 10.86 9.92
C TRP A 48 13.77 11.65 9.76
N LYS A 49 14.83 10.94 9.38
CA LYS A 49 16.16 11.49 9.12
C LYS A 49 16.69 10.95 7.80
N CYS A 50 17.36 11.79 7.03
CA CYS A 50 18.09 11.38 5.83
C CYS A 50 19.60 11.48 6.06
N TYR A 51 20.34 10.50 5.55
CA TYR A 51 21.78 10.44 5.70
C TYR A 51 22.46 10.35 4.33
N ASP A 52 23.56 11.08 4.18
CA ASP A 52 24.41 10.98 3.00
C ASP A 52 25.11 9.62 2.96
N CYS A 53 24.94 8.89 1.88
CA CYS A 53 25.45 7.52 1.73
C CYS A 53 26.99 7.41 1.80
N LYS A 54 27.72 8.50 1.53
CA LYS A 54 29.19 8.48 1.52
C LYS A 54 29.80 8.91 2.84
N SER A 55 29.25 9.96 3.43
CA SER A 55 29.78 10.54 4.67
C SER A 55 29.10 10.03 5.94
N GLY A 56 27.93 9.38 5.82
CA GLY A 56 27.10 8.99 6.95
C GLY A 56 26.54 10.17 7.75
N LYS A 57 26.74 11.41 7.28
CA LYS A 57 26.24 12.59 7.96
C LYS A 57 24.78 12.81 7.65
N ARG A 58 24.02 13.15 8.69
CA ARG A 58 22.63 13.61 8.52
C ARG A 58 22.61 14.92 7.74
N TYR A 59 21.81 14.98 6.68
CA TYR A 59 21.66 16.20 5.88
C TYR A 59 20.25 16.77 5.91
N ASP A 60 19.26 15.96 6.29
CA ASP A 60 17.87 16.39 6.37
C ASP A 60 17.13 15.69 7.49
N GLU A 61 16.08 16.31 8.03
CA GLU A 61 15.16 15.73 8.99
C GLU A 61 13.79 16.40 8.89
N GLY A 62 12.75 15.68 9.28
CA GLY A 62 11.41 16.21 9.30
C GLY A 62 10.43 15.29 10.02
N LEU A 63 9.14 15.59 9.86
CA LEU A 63 8.05 14.89 10.50
C LEU A 63 7.13 14.28 9.44
N GLY A 64 6.58 13.13 9.78
CA GLY A 64 5.51 12.48 9.05
C GLY A 64 5.95 11.35 8.13
N VAL A 65 5.26 10.21 8.29
CA VAL A 65 5.27 9.06 7.39
C VAL A 65 3.82 8.78 7.01
N TYR A 66 3.58 8.47 5.75
CA TYR A 66 2.23 8.46 5.21
C TYR A 66 1.81 7.06 4.76
N ASN A 67 0.51 6.85 4.75
CA ASN A 67 -0.07 5.61 4.24
C ASN A 67 0.36 5.38 2.78
N GLY A 68 1.00 4.22 2.54
CA GLY A 68 1.55 3.84 1.25
C GLY A 68 3.07 4.00 1.14
N ASP A 69 3.72 4.68 2.09
CA ASP A 69 5.19 4.74 2.15
C ASP A 69 5.74 3.33 2.39
N ALA A 70 6.60 2.87 1.50
CA ALA A 70 7.21 1.55 1.55
C ALA A 70 8.69 1.65 1.91
N GLY A 71 9.20 0.61 2.57
CA GLY A 71 10.59 0.58 3.01
C GLY A 71 11.07 -0.82 3.37
N ILE A 72 12.29 -0.87 3.90
CA ILE A 72 12.95 -2.11 4.34
C ILE A 72 13.35 -1.97 5.81
N ILE A 73 13.12 -2.99 6.61
CA ILE A 73 13.60 -3.07 7.99
C ILE A 73 15.11 -3.23 7.98
N LEU A 74 15.81 -2.24 8.50
CA LEU A 74 17.28 -2.25 8.59
C LEU A 74 17.78 -3.01 9.81
N SER A 75 17.13 -2.79 10.96
CA SER A 75 17.51 -3.41 12.21
C SER A 75 16.34 -3.47 13.20
N ILE A 76 16.38 -4.46 14.08
CA ILE A 76 15.44 -4.64 15.18
C ILE A 76 16.25 -4.72 16.49
N ASP A 77 15.92 -3.88 17.44
CA ASP A 77 16.49 -3.90 18.79
C ASP A 77 15.40 -4.31 19.79
N ASN A 78 15.46 -5.58 20.21
CA ASN A 78 14.47 -6.13 21.14
C ASN A 78 14.65 -5.60 22.58
N ASP A 79 15.86 -5.16 22.94
CA ASP A 79 16.14 -4.63 24.29
C ASP A 79 15.66 -3.18 24.40
N ALA A 80 15.82 -2.40 23.33
CA ALA A 80 15.33 -1.03 23.26
C ALA A 80 13.88 -0.93 22.77
N GLU A 81 13.25 -2.06 22.38
CA GLU A 81 11.91 -2.14 21.77
C GLU A 81 11.77 -1.21 20.56
N GLN A 82 12.80 -1.18 19.69
CA GLN A 82 12.84 -0.30 18.52
C GLN A 82 13.10 -1.07 17.23
N MET A 83 12.51 -0.56 16.15
CA MET A 83 12.71 -1.04 14.79
C MET A 83 13.10 0.12 13.89
N ARG A 84 14.20 -0.01 13.16
CA ARG A 84 14.68 0.98 12.20
C ARG A 84 14.29 0.59 10.78
N ILE A 85 13.65 1.51 10.06
CA ILE A 85 13.19 1.31 8.69
C ILE A 85 13.81 2.38 7.79
N ALA A 86 14.29 1.95 6.62
CA ALA A 86 14.65 2.83 5.51
C ALA A 86 13.52 2.80 4.47
N PHE A 87 12.88 3.94 4.25
CA PHE A 87 11.85 4.12 3.24
C PHE A 87 12.45 4.38 1.86
N ASP A 88 11.69 4.07 0.81
CA ASP A 88 12.14 4.16 -0.59
C ASP A 88 12.49 5.59 -1.02
N ASP A 89 11.98 6.63 -0.34
CA ASP A 89 12.29 8.03 -0.54
C ASP A 89 13.56 8.50 0.20
N GLY A 90 14.29 7.58 0.85
CA GLY A 90 15.55 7.83 1.55
C GLY A 90 15.41 8.23 3.02
N LYS A 91 14.20 8.31 3.54
CA LYS A 91 13.95 8.55 4.96
C LYS A 91 14.31 7.34 5.80
N ILE A 92 14.96 7.56 6.92
CA ILE A 92 15.20 6.55 7.97
C ILE A 92 14.40 6.94 9.20
N VAL A 93 13.66 5.97 9.72
CA VAL A 93 12.76 6.14 10.86
C VAL A 93 13.02 5.06 11.89
N ASP A 94 13.06 5.47 13.16
CA ASP A 94 13.08 4.57 14.31
C ASP A 94 11.64 4.48 14.86
N TYR A 95 11.04 3.29 14.76
CA TYR A 95 9.73 2.96 15.30
C TYR A 95 9.86 2.35 16.68
N ASP A 96 9.05 2.79 17.61
CA ASP A 96 8.78 2.08 18.85
C ASP A 96 7.87 0.87 18.57
N PHE A 97 8.00 -0.23 19.33
CA PHE A 97 7.17 -1.43 19.11
C PHE A 97 5.68 -1.18 19.32
N SER A 98 5.31 -0.16 20.09
CA SER A 98 3.91 0.30 20.21
C SER A 98 3.32 0.82 18.89
N GLN A 99 4.17 1.24 17.95
CA GLN A 99 3.75 1.79 16.64
C GLN A 99 3.70 0.72 15.52
N LEU A 100 4.07 -0.53 15.80
CA LEU A 100 4.09 -1.60 14.79
C LEU A 100 2.71 -1.91 14.20
N GLU A 101 1.63 -1.48 14.85
CA GLU A 101 0.28 -1.57 14.29
C GLU A 101 0.06 -0.67 13.06
N GLU A 102 0.97 0.25 12.80
CA GLU A 102 0.95 1.14 11.63
C GLU A 102 1.67 0.53 10.42
N LEU A 103 2.28 -0.64 10.58
CA LEU A 103 3.09 -1.31 9.56
C LEU A 103 2.46 -2.65 9.13
N GLU A 104 2.64 -2.99 7.87
CA GLU A 104 2.35 -4.33 7.32
C GLU A 104 3.51 -4.81 6.45
N LEU A 105 3.66 -6.13 6.33
CA LEU A 105 4.56 -6.71 5.32
C LEU A 105 4.10 -6.31 3.91
N ALA A 106 5.04 -5.96 3.03
CA ALA A 106 4.77 -5.41 1.71
C ALA A 106 5.45 -6.18 0.56
N TYR A 107 5.68 -7.48 0.71
CA TYR A 107 6.04 -8.35 -0.41
C TYR A 107 4.91 -8.46 -1.43
N ALA A 108 3.67 -8.45 -0.94
CA ALA A 108 2.46 -8.31 -1.73
C ALA A 108 1.54 -7.27 -1.09
N ILE A 109 0.93 -6.44 -1.93
CA ILE A 109 -0.01 -5.40 -1.49
C ILE A 109 -1.32 -5.51 -2.25
N THR A 110 -2.40 -4.94 -1.72
CA THR A 110 -3.65 -4.88 -2.47
C THR A 110 -3.57 -3.84 -3.59
N ILE A 111 -4.38 -4.02 -4.63
CA ILE A 111 -4.47 -3.04 -5.73
C ILE A 111 -4.85 -1.65 -5.21
N HIS A 112 -5.71 -1.56 -4.19
CA HIS A 112 -6.10 -0.29 -3.59
C HIS A 112 -4.93 0.42 -2.88
N LYS A 113 -4.08 -0.34 -2.16
CA LYS A 113 -2.88 0.21 -1.52
C LYS A 113 -1.80 0.62 -2.53
N SER A 114 -1.82 0.08 -3.74
CA SER A 114 -0.90 0.48 -4.82
C SER A 114 -1.30 1.74 -5.56
N GLN A 115 -2.48 2.31 -5.25
CA GLN A 115 -2.94 3.56 -5.89
C GLN A 115 -1.99 4.72 -5.55
N GLY A 116 -1.62 5.48 -6.58
CA GLY A 116 -0.63 6.57 -6.46
C GLY A 116 0.82 6.11 -6.64
N SER A 117 1.12 4.82 -6.49
CA SER A 117 2.46 4.27 -6.68
C SER A 117 2.61 3.63 -8.06
N GLU A 118 3.85 3.55 -8.55
CA GLU A 118 4.20 2.90 -9.81
C GLU A 118 5.39 1.97 -9.61
N TYR A 119 5.39 0.84 -10.29
CA TYR A 119 6.39 -0.21 -10.13
C TYR A 119 7.01 -0.57 -11.50
N PRO A 120 8.30 -0.90 -11.58
CA PRO A 120 8.90 -1.38 -12.84
C PRO A 120 8.16 -2.61 -13.38
N VAL A 121 7.85 -3.56 -12.51
CA VAL A 121 7.16 -4.81 -12.83
C VAL A 121 6.03 -5.05 -11.84
N VAL A 122 4.87 -5.47 -12.33
CA VAL A 122 3.73 -5.89 -11.53
C VAL A 122 3.41 -7.34 -11.81
N ILE A 123 3.40 -8.17 -10.78
CA ILE A 123 2.91 -9.55 -10.84
C ILE A 123 1.52 -9.58 -10.22
N LEU A 124 0.52 -9.91 -11.02
CA LEU A 124 -0.89 -9.89 -10.61
C LEU A 124 -1.46 -11.31 -10.60
N PRO A 125 -1.70 -11.90 -9.41
CA PRO A 125 -2.42 -13.16 -9.31
C PRO A 125 -3.89 -12.95 -9.68
N VAL A 126 -4.40 -13.65 -10.71
CA VAL A 126 -5.78 -13.55 -11.20
C VAL A 126 -6.43 -14.92 -11.15
N TYR A 127 -6.92 -15.27 -9.96
CA TYR A 127 -7.72 -16.48 -9.72
C TYR A 127 -9.19 -16.11 -9.51
N SER A 128 -10.00 -17.04 -8.99
CA SER A 128 -11.39 -16.76 -8.65
C SER A 128 -11.50 -15.81 -7.46
N GLY A 129 -12.49 -14.95 -7.49
CA GLY A 129 -12.80 -14.01 -6.39
C GLY A 129 -14.26 -13.58 -6.44
N PRO A 130 -14.72 -12.79 -5.45
CA PRO A 130 -16.08 -12.26 -5.45
C PRO A 130 -16.36 -11.46 -6.74
N PRO A 131 -17.44 -11.76 -7.49
CA PRO A 131 -17.73 -11.08 -8.76
C PRO A 131 -17.81 -9.55 -8.65
N MET A 132 -18.21 -9.04 -7.50
CA MET A 132 -18.28 -7.58 -7.24
C MET A 132 -16.92 -6.91 -7.25
N LEU A 133 -15.85 -7.64 -6.92
CA LEU A 133 -14.46 -7.13 -6.93
C LEU A 133 -13.77 -7.41 -8.26
N MET A 134 -14.21 -8.45 -8.99
CA MET A 134 -13.58 -8.87 -10.25
C MET A 134 -14.09 -8.01 -11.42
N THR A 135 -13.76 -6.71 -11.39
CA THR A 135 -14.23 -5.73 -12.37
C THR A 135 -13.13 -5.30 -13.34
N ARG A 136 -13.52 -4.80 -14.51
CA ARG A 136 -12.62 -4.19 -15.49
C ARG A 136 -11.82 -3.03 -14.88
N ASN A 137 -12.45 -2.20 -14.06
CA ASN A 137 -11.81 -1.05 -13.43
C ASN A 137 -10.70 -1.46 -12.46
N LEU A 138 -10.91 -2.56 -11.69
CA LEU A 138 -9.88 -3.11 -10.80
C LEU A 138 -8.69 -3.63 -11.61
N LEU A 139 -8.94 -4.39 -12.69
CA LEU A 139 -7.89 -4.89 -13.58
C LEU A 139 -7.11 -3.74 -14.22
N TYR A 140 -7.80 -2.72 -14.72
CA TYR A 140 -7.19 -1.51 -15.28
C TYR A 140 -6.29 -0.82 -14.27
N THR A 141 -6.78 -0.60 -13.04
CA THR A 141 -6.02 0.02 -11.97
C THR A 141 -4.73 -0.76 -11.66
N ALA A 142 -4.79 -2.09 -11.63
CA ALA A 142 -3.62 -2.93 -11.38
C ALA A 142 -2.60 -2.87 -12.52
N VAL A 143 -3.06 -2.99 -13.77
CA VAL A 143 -2.18 -2.98 -14.95
C VAL A 143 -1.48 -1.63 -15.10
N THR A 144 -2.17 -0.53 -14.85
CA THR A 144 -1.59 0.82 -14.93
C THR A 144 -0.59 1.15 -13.83
N ARG A 145 -0.38 0.27 -12.85
CA ARG A 145 0.71 0.42 -11.86
C ARG A 145 2.07 0.01 -12.40
N ALA A 146 2.12 -0.71 -13.51
CA ALA A 146 3.38 -1.16 -14.10
C ALA A 146 3.94 -0.16 -15.10
N LYS A 147 5.25 0.15 -14.97
CA LYS A 147 6.00 0.98 -15.93
C LYS A 147 6.50 0.20 -17.14
N GLN A 148 6.93 -1.06 -16.94
CA GLN A 148 7.62 -1.83 -17.95
C GLN A 148 6.94 -3.15 -18.28
N LEU A 149 6.51 -3.92 -17.26
CA LEU A 149 6.01 -5.28 -17.45
C LEU A 149 4.89 -5.61 -16.49
N VAL A 150 3.84 -6.25 -17.00
CA VAL A 150 2.79 -6.89 -16.20
C VAL A 150 2.82 -8.38 -16.44
N VAL A 151 2.88 -9.16 -15.38
CA VAL A 151 2.78 -10.63 -15.42
C VAL A 151 1.46 -11.04 -14.76
N LEU A 152 0.55 -11.60 -15.55
CA LEU A 152 -0.70 -12.16 -15.05
C LEU A 152 -0.50 -13.63 -14.73
N VAL A 153 -0.76 -14.03 -13.48
CA VAL A 153 -0.63 -15.42 -13.01
C VAL A 153 -2.00 -15.91 -12.60
N GLY A 154 -2.58 -16.83 -13.37
CA GLY A 154 -3.90 -17.37 -13.04
C GLY A 154 -4.69 -17.84 -14.27
N LEU A 155 -6.01 -17.73 -14.20
CA LEU A 155 -6.93 -18.27 -15.20
C LEU A 155 -7.27 -17.21 -16.26
N ARG A 156 -7.08 -17.57 -17.52
CA ARG A 156 -7.42 -16.70 -18.66
C ARG A 156 -8.90 -16.35 -18.69
N GLU A 157 -9.75 -17.30 -18.30
CA GLU A 157 -11.19 -17.13 -18.21
C GLU A 157 -11.58 -16.05 -17.20
N THR A 158 -10.85 -15.99 -16.07
CA THR A 158 -11.04 -14.94 -15.04
C THR A 158 -10.68 -13.57 -15.55
N VAL A 159 -9.55 -13.43 -16.25
CA VAL A 159 -9.15 -12.17 -16.89
C VAL A 159 -10.23 -11.73 -17.90
N SER A 160 -10.69 -12.68 -18.76
CA SER A 160 -11.73 -12.41 -19.74
C SER A 160 -13.07 -12.00 -19.10
N ALA A 161 -13.40 -12.59 -17.96
CA ALA A 161 -14.58 -12.22 -17.18
C ALA A 161 -14.45 -10.81 -16.59
N MET A 162 -13.29 -10.46 -16.03
CA MET A 162 -13.02 -9.10 -15.53
C MET A 162 -13.15 -8.04 -16.63
N ILE A 163 -12.60 -8.30 -17.81
CA ILE A 163 -12.69 -7.37 -18.95
C ILE A 163 -14.14 -7.09 -19.35
N ARG A 164 -15.02 -8.12 -19.29
CA ARG A 164 -16.44 -7.98 -19.61
C ARG A 164 -17.28 -7.38 -18.48
N ASN A 165 -16.76 -7.41 -17.25
CA ASN A 165 -17.48 -6.90 -16.08
C ASN A 165 -17.19 -5.40 -15.94
N ASP A 166 -18.02 -4.58 -16.59
CA ASP A 166 -17.99 -3.12 -16.57
C ASP A 166 -19.05 -2.51 -15.64
N LYS A 167 -19.65 -3.34 -14.79
CA LYS A 167 -20.64 -2.86 -13.83
C LYS A 167 -20.03 -1.85 -12.89
N GLU A 168 -20.35 -0.59 -13.12
CA GLU A 168 -20.09 0.48 -12.17
C GLU A 168 -21.19 0.48 -11.11
N VAL A 169 -20.79 0.59 -9.85
CA VAL A 169 -21.76 0.87 -8.78
C VAL A 169 -22.15 2.33 -8.96
N GLU A 170 -23.34 2.58 -9.51
CA GLU A 170 -23.90 3.92 -9.59
C GLU A 170 -23.91 4.55 -8.20
N ARG A 171 -23.14 5.60 -8.03
CA ARG A 171 -23.19 6.39 -6.81
C ARG A 171 -24.41 7.29 -6.88
N TYR A 172 -25.46 6.95 -6.19
CA TYR A 172 -26.62 7.80 -5.99
C TYR A 172 -26.21 9.03 -5.14
N THR A 173 -25.65 10.03 -5.79
CA THR A 173 -25.37 11.31 -5.13
C THR A 173 -26.51 12.28 -5.45
N GLY A 174 -27.06 12.92 -4.42
CA GLY A 174 -28.05 14.01 -4.61
C GLY A 174 -27.45 15.30 -5.19
N LEU A 175 -26.16 15.30 -5.63
CA LEU A 175 -25.47 16.49 -6.09
C LEU A 175 -26.10 17.09 -7.34
N ALA A 176 -26.40 16.25 -8.34
CA ALA A 176 -27.03 16.72 -9.58
C ALA A 176 -28.39 17.37 -9.32
N GLN A 177 -29.18 16.79 -8.42
CA GLN A 177 -30.47 17.36 -8.02
C GLN A 177 -30.31 18.68 -7.26
N ARG A 178 -29.32 18.73 -6.36
CA ARG A 178 -29.04 19.97 -5.62
C ARG A 178 -28.55 21.09 -6.52
N ILE A 179 -27.72 20.79 -7.52
CA ILE A 179 -27.27 21.77 -8.52
C ILE A 179 -28.46 22.28 -9.34
N ARG A 180 -29.36 21.40 -9.80
CA ARG A 180 -30.57 21.83 -10.53
C ARG A 180 -31.46 22.71 -9.68
N ASN A 181 -31.75 22.29 -8.43
CA ASN A 181 -32.59 23.07 -7.53
C ASN A 181 -31.97 24.45 -7.24
N LEU A 182 -30.63 24.53 -7.08
CA LEU A 182 -29.94 25.79 -6.89
C LEU A 182 -29.99 26.67 -8.13
N HIS A 183 -29.81 26.08 -9.33
CA HIS A 183 -29.94 26.81 -10.61
C HIS A 183 -31.34 27.35 -10.80
N ASP A 184 -32.37 26.56 -10.53
CA ASP A 184 -33.77 26.97 -10.62
C ASP A 184 -34.12 28.06 -9.61
N PHE A 185 -33.55 28.00 -8.40
CA PHE A 185 -33.71 29.06 -7.41
C PHE A 185 -33.05 30.37 -7.82
N ILE A 186 -31.85 30.31 -8.43
CA ILE A 186 -31.13 31.53 -8.88
C ILE A 186 -31.78 32.15 -10.13
N HIS A 187 -32.28 31.32 -11.02
CA HIS A 187 -32.82 31.77 -12.32
C HIS A 187 -34.34 31.75 -12.39
N GLY A 188 -35.03 31.07 -11.48
CA GLY A 188 -36.49 31.04 -11.37
C GLY A 188 -37.07 32.05 -10.39
N GLY A 189 -36.24 32.81 -9.66
CA GLY A 189 -36.64 33.89 -8.76
C GLY A 189 -36.88 35.22 -9.48
N GLY A 190 -37.54 35.17 -10.61
CA GLY A 190 -37.98 36.32 -11.34
C GLY A 190 -39.53 36.39 -11.37
N ILE A 191 -40.08 37.24 -10.50
CA ILE A 191 -41.34 38.02 -10.68
C ILE A 191 -42.65 37.24 -10.42
N GLU A 192 -43.27 37.51 -9.29
CA GLU A 192 -44.47 38.33 -9.23
C GLU A 192 -44.54 39.08 -7.92
#